data_7ba4d804ef0c79d368fd4135e5bde296
#
_entry.id   7ba4d804ef0c79d368fd4135e5bde296
#
_cell.length_a   1.000
_cell.length_b   1.000
_cell.length_c   1.000
_cell.angle_alpha   90.00
_cell.angle_beta   90.00
_cell.angle_gamma   90.00
#
_symmetry.space_group_name_H-M   'P 1'
#
loop_
_entity.id
_entity.type
_entity.pdbx_description
1 polymer ?
#
loop_
_entity_poly.entity_id
_entity_poly.type
_entity_poly.pdbx_seq_one_letter_code
_entity_poly.pdbx_strand_id
1 'polypeptide(L)'
;MAPPTLFSSPMPVMDARMRLIIQAAALISVIQAWVVFMHQRVVRRARRPLIRYGPMFIREQERIHNLNYIYNCNDVEALWMLRMKRAPFARLVETFRSRGLLQDNINTSVEEQVAMFLHVVGHNQRFRVIHNTFRRSMETISRYFKQVLFAVGELRGEMIRTPSGQTPPKIRESPRWYPYFKDCIGAIDGTHVTARVPRSRSAAYRGRKHYTSQNVLAAVDFDLKFTYVLAGWEGSVHDANILSDSMSRPDEINIPDGKFYLGDAGYACRPGILPLFRKTRYHLNEFSGTNYPRTAQELFNLRHSSLRVTVERAFGALKNSGALMNTCLRRKRSSLTMLLAPAMRSVQDLKKRKKKMQQQQKQKKKKRKIW
;
A
#
# COMPACT_ATOMS: atom_id res chain seq x y z
N MET A 1 -48.50 41.97 -41.88
CA MET A 1 -49.12 41.38 -40.67
C MET A 1 -47.99 41.15 -39.66
N ALA A 2 -47.91 42.00 -38.64
CA ALA A 2 -46.93 41.86 -37.56
C ALA A 2 -47.50 40.93 -36.47
N PRO A 3 -46.69 40.08 -35.79
CA PRO A 3 -47.18 39.22 -34.73
C PRO A 3 -47.39 40.02 -33.44
N PRO A 4 -48.34 39.62 -32.59
CA PRO A 4 -48.70 40.34 -31.39
C PRO A 4 -47.61 40.22 -30.32
N THR A 5 -47.24 41.32 -29.72
CA THR A 5 -46.37 41.43 -28.55
C THR A 5 -47.05 40.87 -27.31
N LEU A 6 -46.49 39.79 -26.76
CA LEU A 6 -46.89 39.24 -25.46
C LEU A 6 -46.51 40.24 -24.35
N PHE A 7 -47.54 40.80 -23.71
CA PHE A 7 -47.39 41.61 -22.46
C PHE A 7 -46.85 40.72 -21.36
N SER A 8 -45.61 41.01 -20.91
CA SER A 8 -45.07 40.47 -19.68
C SER A 8 -45.68 41.28 -18.51
N SER A 9 -46.60 40.70 -17.79
CA SER A 9 -47.10 41.26 -16.53
C SER A 9 -45.93 41.29 -15.51
N PRO A 10 -45.71 42.41 -14.81
CA PRO A 10 -44.69 42.47 -13.78
C PRO A 10 -45.05 41.52 -12.63
N MET A 11 -44.08 40.67 -12.24
CA MET A 11 -44.22 39.81 -11.05
C MET A 11 -44.56 40.68 -9.83
N PRO A 12 -45.57 40.29 -9.02
CA PRO A 12 -45.96 41.08 -7.85
C PRO A 12 -44.78 41.16 -6.88
N VAL A 13 -44.43 42.41 -6.54
CA VAL A 13 -43.38 42.70 -5.52
C VAL A 13 -43.90 42.12 -4.20
N MET A 14 -43.28 41.05 -3.75
CA MET A 14 -43.68 40.31 -2.57
C MET A 14 -43.45 41.21 -1.31
N ASP A 15 -44.51 41.48 -0.57
CA ASP A 15 -44.52 42.33 0.63
C ASP A 15 -43.45 41.80 1.64
N ALA A 16 -42.77 42.73 2.33
CA ALA A 16 -41.75 42.41 3.31
C ALA A 16 -42.26 41.47 4.41
N ARG A 17 -43.51 41.58 4.81
CA ARG A 17 -44.17 40.67 5.75
C ARG A 17 -44.25 39.26 5.21
N MET A 18 -44.62 39.10 3.95
CA MET A 18 -44.72 37.79 3.30
C MET A 18 -43.34 37.09 3.18
N ARG A 19 -42.29 37.84 2.86
CA ARG A 19 -40.89 37.33 2.86
C ARG A 19 -40.47 36.84 4.24
N LEU A 20 -40.80 37.56 5.30
CA LEU A 20 -40.51 37.18 6.67
C LEU A 20 -41.24 35.90 7.09
N ILE A 21 -42.48 35.75 6.70
CA ILE A 21 -43.30 34.53 6.95
C ILE A 21 -42.68 33.34 6.23
N ILE A 22 -42.30 33.48 4.95
CA ILE A 22 -41.69 32.39 4.18
C ILE A 22 -40.32 32.01 4.79
N GLN A 23 -39.52 32.97 5.19
CA GLN A 23 -38.26 32.70 5.86
C GLN A 23 -38.43 31.94 7.20
N ALA A 24 -39.41 32.41 8.03
CA ALA A 24 -39.72 31.71 9.28
C ALA A 24 -40.27 30.31 9.04
N ALA A 25 -41.12 30.10 8.06
CA ALA A 25 -41.61 28.76 7.70
C ALA A 25 -40.48 27.83 7.21
N ALA A 26 -39.58 28.35 6.37
CA ALA A 26 -38.41 27.59 5.92
C ALA A 26 -37.51 27.20 7.10
N LEU A 27 -37.26 28.11 8.05
CA LEU A 27 -36.45 27.85 9.24
C LEU A 27 -37.10 26.79 10.14
N ILE A 28 -38.38 26.87 10.36
CA ILE A 28 -39.17 25.86 11.10
C ILE A 28 -39.07 24.49 10.44
N SER A 29 -39.17 24.42 9.11
CA SER A 29 -39.05 23.18 8.36
C SER A 29 -37.69 22.54 8.47
N VAL A 30 -36.60 23.33 8.45
CA VAL A 30 -35.21 22.86 8.67
C VAL A 30 -35.04 22.34 10.10
N ILE A 31 -35.57 23.05 11.10
CA ILE A 31 -35.52 22.61 12.51
C ILE A 31 -36.26 21.29 12.67
N GLN A 32 -37.46 21.16 12.11
CA GLN A 32 -38.23 19.91 12.16
C GLN A 32 -37.48 18.74 11.50
N ALA A 33 -36.93 18.96 10.32
CA ALA A 33 -36.12 17.94 9.64
C ALA A 33 -34.91 17.51 10.46
N TRP A 34 -34.26 18.47 11.11
CA TRP A 34 -33.12 18.21 12.01
C TRP A 34 -33.54 17.41 13.26
N VAL A 35 -34.66 17.76 13.89
CA VAL A 35 -35.21 17.04 15.06
C VAL A 35 -35.57 15.61 14.66
N VAL A 36 -36.24 15.39 13.53
CA VAL A 36 -36.56 14.04 13.02
C VAL A 36 -35.28 13.24 12.74
N PHE A 37 -34.28 13.85 12.11
CA PHE A 37 -33.00 13.21 11.87
C PHE A 37 -32.30 12.81 13.18
N MET A 38 -32.26 13.68 14.17
CA MET A 38 -31.68 13.41 15.47
C MET A 38 -32.44 12.34 16.23
N HIS A 39 -33.77 12.39 16.21
CA HIS A 39 -34.64 11.36 16.78
C HIS A 39 -34.37 9.98 16.14
N GLN A 40 -34.31 9.89 14.82
CA GLN A 40 -33.97 8.65 14.13
C GLN A 40 -32.58 8.14 14.50
N ARG A 41 -31.60 9.02 14.69
CA ARG A 41 -30.27 8.64 15.17
C ARG A 41 -30.29 8.06 16.57
N VAL A 42 -31.06 8.66 17.49
CA VAL A 42 -31.21 8.18 18.86
C VAL A 42 -31.92 6.83 18.87
N VAL A 43 -33.03 6.70 18.15
CA VAL A 43 -33.78 5.43 18.03
C VAL A 43 -32.91 4.33 17.39
N ARG A 44 -32.14 4.63 16.34
CA ARG A 44 -31.21 3.67 15.74
C ARG A 44 -30.09 3.26 16.69
N ARG A 45 -29.63 4.16 17.58
CA ARG A 45 -28.67 3.82 18.64
C ARG A 45 -29.30 2.96 19.72
N ALA A 46 -30.52 3.27 20.15
CA ALA A 46 -31.25 2.48 21.15
C ALA A 46 -31.65 1.08 20.66
N ARG A 47 -31.91 0.92 19.35
CA ARG A 47 -32.23 -0.37 18.73
C ARG A 47 -30.98 -1.24 18.41
N ARG A 48 -29.78 -0.75 18.62
CA ARG A 48 -28.61 -1.62 18.52
C ARG A 48 -28.66 -2.59 19.69
N PRO A 49 -28.67 -3.92 19.44
CA PRO A 49 -28.64 -4.88 20.53
C PRO A 49 -27.41 -4.56 21.39
N LEU A 50 -27.66 -4.26 22.66
CA LEU A 50 -26.60 -4.17 23.66
C LEU A 50 -25.93 -5.54 23.68
N ILE A 51 -24.72 -5.61 23.15
CA ILE A 51 -23.90 -6.81 23.31
C ILE A 51 -23.68 -6.93 24.82
N ARG A 52 -24.41 -7.83 25.48
CA ARG A 52 -24.17 -8.17 26.86
C ARG A 52 -22.82 -8.89 26.91
N TYR A 53 -21.81 -8.18 27.28
CA TYR A 53 -20.52 -8.77 27.59
C TYR A 53 -20.70 -9.55 28.93
N GLY A 54 -20.18 -10.77 28.99
CA GLY A 54 -20.06 -11.50 30.25
C GLY A 54 -19.26 -10.71 31.29
N PRO A 55 -19.22 -11.15 32.55
CA PRO A 55 -18.50 -10.46 33.60
C PRO A 55 -17.08 -10.08 33.21
N MET A 56 -16.64 -8.87 33.53
CA MET A 56 -15.35 -8.34 33.13
C MET A 56 -14.19 -9.24 33.58
N PHE A 57 -14.33 -9.86 34.73
CA PHE A 57 -13.37 -10.80 35.29
C PHE A 57 -13.16 -12.05 34.41
N ILE A 58 -14.24 -12.71 33.96
CA ILE A 58 -14.15 -13.90 33.10
C ILE A 58 -13.48 -13.56 31.76
N ARG A 59 -13.82 -12.42 31.18
CA ARG A 59 -13.20 -11.95 29.93
C ARG A 59 -11.71 -11.66 30.07
N GLU A 60 -11.31 -11.13 31.20
CA GLU A 60 -9.90 -10.86 31.52
C GLU A 60 -9.11 -12.16 31.70
N GLN A 61 -9.68 -13.14 32.40
CA GLN A 61 -9.07 -14.47 32.53
C GLN A 61 -8.88 -15.15 31.17
N GLU A 62 -9.92 -15.15 30.32
CA GLU A 62 -9.83 -15.69 28.96
C GLU A 62 -8.76 -14.95 28.10
N ARG A 63 -8.66 -13.64 28.27
CA ARG A 63 -7.64 -12.83 27.60
C ARG A 63 -6.24 -13.22 28.04
N ILE A 64 -6.00 -13.30 29.35
CA ILE A 64 -4.71 -13.69 29.94
C ILE A 64 -4.32 -15.10 29.48
N HIS A 65 -5.28 -16.03 29.49
CA HIS A 65 -5.05 -17.39 28.99
C HIS A 65 -4.61 -17.40 27.53
N ASN A 66 -5.32 -16.69 26.67
CA ASN A 66 -4.98 -16.59 25.26
C ASN A 66 -3.61 -15.91 25.01
N LEU A 67 -3.27 -14.88 25.77
CA LEU A 67 -1.98 -14.21 25.69
C LEU A 67 -0.86 -15.14 26.15
N ASN A 68 -1.03 -15.85 27.26
CA ASN A 68 -0.06 -16.82 27.73
C ASN A 68 0.18 -17.93 26.71
N TYR A 69 -0.87 -18.41 26.04
CA TYR A 69 -0.73 -19.36 24.95
C TYR A 69 0.10 -18.78 23.79
N ILE A 70 -0.20 -17.54 23.36
CA ILE A 70 0.54 -16.87 22.26
C ILE A 70 2.02 -16.66 22.62
N TYR A 71 2.32 -16.33 23.89
CA TYR A 71 3.70 -16.01 24.31
C TYR A 71 4.55 -17.24 24.60
N ASN A 72 3.93 -18.32 25.08
CA ASN A 72 4.62 -19.53 25.51
C ASN A 72 4.59 -20.66 24.47
N CYS A 73 3.94 -20.47 23.32
CA CYS A 73 3.90 -21.45 22.25
C CYS A 73 5.29 -21.72 21.64
N ASN A 74 5.47 -22.85 20.98
CA ASN A 74 6.68 -23.16 20.25
C ASN A 74 6.79 -22.35 18.93
N ASP A 75 7.92 -22.42 18.24
CA ASP A 75 8.17 -21.66 17.00
C ASP A 75 7.20 -22.00 15.87
N VAL A 76 6.69 -23.25 15.81
CA VAL A 76 5.75 -23.70 14.78
C VAL A 76 4.38 -23.05 15.02
N GLU A 77 3.90 -23.09 16.25
CA GLU A 77 2.64 -22.45 16.65
C GLU A 77 2.73 -20.92 16.52
N ALA A 78 3.86 -20.31 16.90
CA ALA A 78 4.09 -18.88 16.70
C ALA A 78 4.00 -18.49 15.21
N LEU A 79 4.56 -19.30 14.31
CA LEU A 79 4.40 -19.11 12.87
C LEU A 79 2.94 -19.24 12.41
N TRP A 80 2.17 -20.14 12.99
CA TRP A 80 0.75 -20.28 12.67
C TRP A 80 -0.07 -19.08 13.15
N MET A 81 0.20 -18.59 14.38
CA MET A 81 -0.57 -17.52 14.99
C MET A 81 -0.11 -16.11 14.56
N LEU A 82 1.20 -15.88 14.57
CA LEU A 82 1.78 -14.54 14.37
C LEU A 82 2.41 -14.38 12.97
N ARG A 83 2.54 -15.46 12.18
CA ARG A 83 3.33 -15.51 10.95
C ARG A 83 4.79 -15.13 11.16
N MET A 84 5.26 -15.27 12.39
CA MET A 84 6.60 -14.92 12.83
C MET A 84 7.07 -15.88 13.92
N LYS A 85 8.33 -16.30 13.91
CA LYS A 85 8.94 -17.07 14.97
C LYS A 85 9.09 -16.23 16.23
N ARG A 86 9.24 -16.88 17.39
CA ARG A 86 9.34 -16.22 18.71
C ARG A 86 10.51 -15.22 18.80
N ALA A 87 11.72 -15.63 18.42
CA ALA A 87 12.87 -14.75 18.52
C ALA A 87 12.78 -13.47 17.65
N PRO A 88 12.36 -13.51 16.36
CA PRO A 88 12.05 -12.30 15.59
C PRO A 88 10.92 -11.46 16.20
N PHE A 89 9.87 -12.07 16.76
CA PHE A 89 8.78 -11.36 17.43
C PHE A 89 9.31 -10.59 18.65
N ALA A 90 10.06 -11.24 19.53
CA ALA A 90 10.66 -10.60 20.71
C ALA A 90 11.57 -9.43 20.30
N ARG A 91 12.43 -9.60 19.28
CA ARG A 91 13.29 -8.53 18.76
C ARG A 91 12.49 -7.36 18.21
N LEU A 92 11.40 -7.61 17.53
CA LEU A 92 10.52 -6.55 16.98
C LEU A 92 9.88 -5.75 18.13
N VAL A 93 9.35 -6.43 19.13
CA VAL A 93 8.79 -5.80 20.34
C VAL A 93 9.82 -4.94 21.05
N GLU A 94 11.02 -5.50 21.29
CA GLU A 94 12.10 -4.78 21.95
C GLU A 94 12.56 -3.56 21.14
N THR A 95 12.63 -3.68 19.80
CA THR A 95 12.94 -2.55 18.91
C THR A 95 11.92 -1.42 19.06
N PHE A 96 10.63 -1.74 19.14
CA PHE A 96 9.61 -0.72 19.36
C PHE A 96 9.69 -0.08 20.73
N ARG A 97 9.99 -0.87 21.77
CA ARG A 97 10.10 -0.41 23.14
C ARG A 97 11.34 0.48 23.34
N SER A 98 12.52 0.00 22.94
CA SER A 98 13.78 0.72 23.09
C SER A 98 13.84 2.04 22.32
N ARG A 99 13.07 2.17 21.22
CA ARG A 99 12.97 3.41 20.45
C ARG A 99 11.82 4.33 20.89
N GLY A 100 11.06 3.95 21.89
CA GLY A 100 9.90 4.73 22.34
C GLY A 100 8.77 4.81 21.33
N LEU A 101 8.76 3.93 20.29
CA LEU A 101 7.70 3.91 19.25
C LEU A 101 6.39 3.34 19.78
N LEU A 102 6.48 2.40 20.72
CA LEU A 102 5.34 1.84 21.47
C LEU A 102 5.70 1.78 22.95
N GLN A 103 4.68 1.93 23.79
CA GLN A 103 4.81 1.87 25.24
C GLN A 103 3.77 0.93 25.84
N ASP A 104 4.15 0.32 26.95
CA ASP A 104 3.21 -0.45 27.76
C ASP A 104 2.18 0.49 28.40
N ASN A 105 0.91 0.11 28.35
CA ASN A 105 -0.17 0.78 29.04
C ASN A 105 -0.62 -0.08 30.22
N ILE A 106 -1.33 0.53 31.18
CA ILE A 106 -1.85 -0.15 32.39
C ILE A 106 -2.51 -1.50 32.07
N ASN A 107 -3.21 -1.60 30.93
CA ASN A 107 -3.99 -2.77 30.57
C ASN A 107 -3.49 -3.51 29.30
N THR A 108 -2.46 -3.04 28.63
CA THR A 108 -2.06 -3.59 27.31
C THR A 108 -0.55 -3.42 27.13
N SER A 109 0.17 -4.52 27.08
CA SER A 109 1.61 -4.54 26.83
C SER A 109 1.91 -4.28 25.35
N VAL A 110 3.16 -3.94 25.02
CA VAL A 110 3.64 -3.78 23.64
C VAL A 110 3.51 -5.10 22.89
N GLU A 111 3.78 -6.23 23.54
CA GLU A 111 3.60 -7.57 22.97
C GLU A 111 2.16 -7.79 22.50
N GLU A 112 1.16 -7.45 23.32
CA GLU A 112 -0.26 -7.60 22.97
C GLU A 112 -0.62 -6.70 21.79
N GLN A 113 -0.11 -5.45 21.77
CA GLN A 113 -0.34 -4.51 20.67
C GLN A 113 0.20 -5.08 19.35
N VAL A 114 1.44 -5.57 19.36
CA VAL A 114 2.09 -6.17 18.19
C VAL A 114 1.42 -7.48 17.78
N ALA A 115 1.05 -8.34 18.72
CA ALA A 115 0.34 -9.59 18.45
C ALA A 115 -1.02 -9.32 17.77
N MET A 116 -1.82 -8.38 18.27
CA MET A 116 -3.08 -7.96 17.62
C MET A 116 -2.84 -7.48 16.17
N PHE A 117 -1.79 -6.69 15.95
CA PHE A 117 -1.42 -6.22 14.62
C PHE A 117 -1.06 -7.38 13.69
N LEU A 118 -0.20 -8.28 14.13
CA LEU A 118 0.25 -9.44 13.34
C LEU A 118 -0.91 -10.40 13.01
N HIS A 119 -1.84 -10.64 13.93
CA HIS A 119 -3.04 -11.42 13.66
C HIS A 119 -3.89 -10.80 12.54
N VAL A 120 -4.10 -9.47 12.58
CA VAL A 120 -4.84 -8.77 11.51
C VAL A 120 -4.14 -8.93 10.18
N VAL A 121 -2.84 -8.66 10.18
CA VAL A 121 -2.02 -8.53 8.98
C VAL A 121 -1.66 -9.91 8.42
N GLY A 122 -1.23 -10.83 9.28
CA GLY A 122 -0.78 -12.17 8.91
C GLY A 122 -1.90 -13.09 8.40
N HIS A 123 -3.13 -12.88 8.88
CA HIS A 123 -4.27 -13.76 8.53
C HIS A 123 -5.39 -13.05 7.78
N ASN A 124 -5.24 -11.78 7.42
CA ASN A 124 -6.29 -10.98 6.79
C ASN A 124 -7.62 -10.98 7.60
N GLN A 125 -7.51 -11.01 8.92
CA GLN A 125 -8.68 -11.13 9.79
C GLN A 125 -9.38 -9.78 9.98
N ARG A 126 -10.70 -9.86 10.19
CA ARG A 126 -11.49 -8.70 10.60
C ARG A 126 -11.25 -8.42 12.09
N PHE A 127 -11.31 -7.16 12.52
CA PHE A 127 -11.18 -6.80 13.95
C PHE A 127 -12.16 -7.53 14.86
N ARG A 128 -13.34 -7.96 14.35
CA ARG A 128 -14.29 -8.78 15.12
C ARG A 128 -13.70 -10.14 15.51
N VAL A 129 -12.87 -10.74 14.66
CA VAL A 129 -12.19 -12.00 14.99
C VAL A 129 -11.11 -11.75 16.04
N ILE A 130 -10.33 -10.67 15.87
CA ILE A 130 -9.32 -10.27 16.86
C ILE A 130 -9.95 -9.96 18.24
N HIS A 131 -11.16 -9.35 18.24
CA HIS A 131 -11.93 -9.12 19.45
C HIS A 131 -12.18 -10.43 20.23
N ASN A 132 -12.51 -11.52 19.53
CA ASN A 132 -12.76 -12.81 20.18
C ASN A 132 -11.49 -13.43 20.79
N THR A 133 -10.33 -13.26 20.13
CA THR A 133 -9.06 -13.80 20.62
C THR A 133 -8.49 -12.97 21.78
N PHE A 134 -8.46 -11.64 21.64
CA PHE A 134 -7.83 -10.75 22.60
C PHE A 134 -8.82 -10.11 23.60
N ARG A 135 -10.10 -10.41 23.49
CA ARG A 135 -11.18 -9.87 24.35
C ARG A 135 -11.15 -8.34 24.50
N ARG A 136 -10.59 -7.62 23.53
CA ARG A 136 -10.50 -6.16 23.48
C ARG A 136 -11.61 -5.55 22.63
N SER A 137 -12.03 -4.32 22.97
CA SER A 137 -13.01 -3.60 22.16
C SER A 137 -12.52 -3.34 20.74
N MET A 138 -13.45 -3.20 19.79
CA MET A 138 -13.12 -2.89 18.39
C MET A 138 -12.37 -1.57 18.25
N GLU A 139 -12.65 -0.62 19.11
CA GLU A 139 -11.98 0.68 19.15
C GLU A 139 -10.53 0.53 19.63
N THR A 140 -10.30 -0.22 20.72
CA THR A 140 -8.98 -0.54 21.24
C THR A 140 -8.11 -1.21 20.18
N ILE A 141 -8.64 -2.25 19.53
CA ILE A 141 -7.92 -2.96 18.45
C ILE A 141 -7.61 -2.00 17.29
N SER A 142 -8.56 -1.15 16.90
CA SER A 142 -8.35 -0.16 15.81
C SER A 142 -7.29 0.87 16.17
N ARG A 143 -7.25 1.31 17.42
CA ARG A 143 -6.25 2.27 17.92
C ARG A 143 -4.86 1.67 17.91
N TYR A 144 -4.65 0.51 18.53
CA TYR A 144 -3.34 -0.14 18.55
C TYR A 144 -2.89 -0.61 17.17
N PHE A 145 -3.80 -1.07 16.32
CA PHE A 145 -3.46 -1.37 14.93
C PHE A 145 -2.82 -0.17 14.21
N LYS A 146 -3.36 1.04 14.41
CA LYS A 146 -2.81 2.26 13.80
C LYS A 146 -1.46 2.65 14.41
N GLN A 147 -1.33 2.52 15.74
CA GLN A 147 -0.08 2.83 16.44
C GLN A 147 1.06 1.91 16.00
N VAL A 148 0.82 0.59 15.96
CA VAL A 148 1.82 -0.38 15.49
C VAL A 148 2.12 -0.17 14.01
N LEU A 149 1.11 0.14 13.18
CA LEU A 149 1.31 0.46 11.76
C LEU A 149 2.23 1.67 11.56
N PHE A 150 2.05 2.70 12.39
CA PHE A 150 2.93 3.87 12.40
C PHE A 150 4.35 3.48 12.83
N ALA A 151 4.48 2.74 13.94
CA ALA A 151 5.77 2.27 14.45
C ALA A 151 6.54 1.41 13.41
N VAL A 152 5.85 0.53 12.68
CA VAL A 152 6.46 -0.21 11.54
C VAL A 152 6.90 0.75 10.43
N GLY A 153 6.13 1.81 10.17
CA GLY A 153 6.48 2.83 9.19
C GLY A 153 7.79 3.56 9.51
N GLU A 154 8.03 3.85 10.79
CA GLU A 154 9.28 4.49 11.27
C GLU A 154 10.52 3.60 11.08
N LEU A 155 10.36 2.27 11.09
CA LEU A 155 11.46 1.33 10.82
C LEU A 155 11.84 1.23 9.34
N ARG A 156 11.08 1.85 8.43
CA ARG A 156 11.27 1.72 6.98
C ARG A 156 12.71 2.02 6.55
N GLY A 157 13.27 3.14 7.01
CA GLY A 157 14.62 3.58 6.61
C GLY A 157 15.74 2.61 6.98
N GLU A 158 15.48 1.73 7.96
CA GLU A 158 16.45 0.72 8.40
C GLU A 158 16.20 -0.64 7.74
N MET A 159 14.95 -0.94 7.38
CA MET A 159 14.57 -2.22 6.80
C MET A 159 14.75 -2.24 5.28
N ILE A 160 14.57 -1.09 4.62
CA ILE A 160 14.78 -0.92 3.18
C ILE A 160 16.08 -0.13 3.01
N ARG A 161 17.17 -0.84 2.73
CA ARG A 161 18.50 -0.25 2.61
C ARG A 161 19.03 -0.36 1.20
N THR A 162 19.72 0.67 0.74
CA THR A 162 20.48 0.62 -0.50
C THR A 162 21.45 -0.58 -0.48
N PRO A 163 21.57 -1.35 -1.57
CA PRO A 163 22.47 -2.48 -1.62
C PRO A 163 23.92 -2.03 -1.49
N SER A 164 24.78 -2.91 -0.98
CA SER A 164 26.22 -2.66 -0.95
C SER A 164 26.75 -2.57 -2.38
N GLY A 165 27.71 -1.69 -2.64
CA GLY A 165 28.34 -1.59 -3.96
C GLY A 165 29.25 -2.79 -4.32
N GLN A 166 29.38 -3.79 -3.45
CA GLN A 166 30.19 -4.97 -3.68
C GLN A 166 29.45 -6.02 -4.52
N THR A 167 30.22 -6.84 -5.26
CA THR A 167 29.64 -7.98 -5.99
C THR A 167 29.01 -8.96 -5.02
N PRO A 168 27.71 -9.26 -5.16
CA PRO A 168 27.03 -10.19 -4.26
C PRO A 168 27.68 -11.58 -4.28
N PRO A 169 27.78 -12.27 -3.11
CA PRO A 169 28.37 -13.61 -3.03
C PRO A 169 27.76 -14.60 -4.01
N LYS A 170 26.44 -14.58 -4.15
CA LYS A 170 25.71 -15.42 -5.10
C LYS A 170 26.19 -15.29 -6.55
N ILE A 171 26.63 -14.11 -6.96
CA ILE A 171 27.20 -13.89 -8.30
C ILE A 171 28.65 -14.30 -8.31
N ARG A 172 29.44 -13.85 -7.34
CA ARG A 172 30.89 -14.07 -7.27
C ARG A 172 31.27 -15.55 -7.25
N GLU A 173 30.47 -16.36 -6.59
CA GLU A 173 30.72 -17.80 -6.38
C GLU A 173 30.20 -18.69 -7.52
N SER A 174 29.60 -18.10 -8.56
CA SER A 174 29.01 -18.86 -9.64
C SER A 174 29.62 -18.51 -11.00
N PRO A 175 30.29 -19.46 -11.69
CA PRO A 175 30.81 -19.24 -13.05
C PRO A 175 29.71 -18.97 -14.08
N ARG A 176 28.45 -19.24 -13.75
CA ARG A 176 27.30 -18.94 -14.61
C ARG A 176 27.07 -17.46 -14.73
N TRP A 177 27.38 -16.67 -13.68
CA TRP A 177 27.08 -15.24 -13.60
C TRP A 177 28.31 -14.37 -13.51
N TYR A 178 29.37 -14.83 -12.89
CA TYR A 178 30.66 -14.12 -12.84
C TYR A 178 31.48 -14.45 -14.10
N PRO A 179 32.15 -13.49 -14.74
CA PRO A 179 32.23 -12.06 -14.38
C PRO A 179 31.10 -11.20 -14.98
N TYR A 180 30.21 -11.76 -15.79
CA TYR A 180 29.26 -11.03 -16.64
C TYR A 180 28.29 -10.12 -15.86
N PHE A 181 27.91 -10.52 -14.68
CA PHE A 181 26.97 -9.78 -13.82
C PHE A 181 27.63 -9.26 -12.53
N LYS A 182 28.97 -9.07 -12.51
CA LYS A 182 29.72 -8.64 -11.31
C LYS A 182 29.18 -7.33 -10.70
N ASP A 183 28.66 -6.43 -11.54
CA ASP A 183 28.15 -5.13 -11.14
C ASP A 183 26.62 -5.13 -10.93
N CYS A 184 25.99 -6.29 -11.01
CA CYS A 184 24.58 -6.45 -10.73
C CYS A 184 24.32 -6.47 -9.21
N ILE A 185 23.48 -5.55 -8.73
CA ILE A 185 23.14 -5.37 -7.31
C ILE A 185 21.79 -5.97 -6.92
N GLY A 186 20.99 -6.43 -7.89
CA GLY A 186 19.69 -7.03 -7.63
C GLY A 186 18.78 -7.07 -8.84
N ALA A 187 17.49 -7.23 -8.59
CA ALA A 187 16.46 -7.23 -9.63
C ALA A 187 15.32 -6.28 -9.25
N ILE A 188 14.69 -5.70 -10.29
CA ILE A 188 13.56 -4.77 -10.15
C ILE A 188 12.37 -5.27 -10.96
N ASP A 189 11.17 -5.17 -10.38
CA ASP A 189 9.94 -5.54 -11.07
C ASP A 189 8.72 -4.84 -10.46
N GLY A 190 7.61 -4.82 -11.20
CA GLY A 190 6.31 -4.36 -10.75
C GLY A 190 5.44 -5.50 -10.25
N THR A 191 4.66 -5.26 -9.20
CA THR A 191 3.66 -6.22 -8.76
C THR A 191 2.33 -5.56 -8.47
N HIS A 192 1.24 -6.24 -8.83
CA HIS A 192 -0.10 -5.77 -8.58
C HIS A 192 -0.63 -6.28 -7.23
N VAL A 193 -1.19 -5.37 -6.46
CA VAL A 193 -1.85 -5.62 -5.19
C VAL A 193 -3.31 -5.21 -5.29
N THR A 194 -4.22 -6.11 -4.96
CA THR A 194 -5.67 -5.84 -5.03
C THR A 194 -6.02 -4.61 -4.18
N ALA A 195 -6.73 -3.65 -4.77
CA ALA A 195 -7.14 -2.42 -4.11
C ALA A 195 -8.65 -2.24 -4.12
N ARG A 196 -9.24 -1.87 -2.98
CA ARG A 196 -10.63 -1.40 -2.92
C ARG A 196 -10.68 0.10 -3.09
N VAL A 197 -11.25 0.54 -4.19
CA VAL A 197 -11.37 1.95 -4.55
C VAL A 197 -12.84 2.33 -4.77
N PRO A 198 -13.23 3.60 -4.57
CA PRO A 198 -14.55 4.08 -4.92
C PRO A 198 -14.87 3.84 -6.40
N ARG A 199 -16.14 3.62 -6.73
CA ARG A 199 -16.60 3.36 -8.10
C ARG A 199 -16.12 4.41 -9.10
N SER A 200 -16.17 5.69 -8.71
CA SER A 200 -15.71 6.83 -9.51
C SER A 200 -14.22 6.79 -9.90
N ARG A 201 -13.40 5.99 -9.21
CA ARG A 201 -11.95 5.86 -9.46
C ARG A 201 -11.56 4.49 -9.96
N SER A 202 -12.50 3.56 -10.10
CA SER A 202 -12.20 2.16 -10.41
C SER A 202 -11.54 1.98 -11.77
N ALA A 203 -11.85 2.83 -12.75
CA ALA A 203 -11.26 2.78 -14.09
C ALA A 203 -9.73 2.95 -14.07
N ALA A 204 -9.20 3.91 -13.31
CA ALA A 204 -7.75 4.13 -13.19
C ALA A 204 -7.01 2.98 -12.47
N TYR A 205 -7.71 2.23 -11.62
CA TYR A 205 -7.13 1.10 -10.87
C TYR A 205 -7.32 -0.25 -11.58
N ARG A 206 -8.04 -0.28 -12.69
CA ARG A 206 -8.26 -1.48 -13.50
C ARG A 206 -7.25 -1.51 -14.65
N GLY A 207 -6.23 -2.35 -14.53
CA GLY A 207 -5.26 -2.63 -15.58
C GLY A 207 -5.66 -3.85 -16.42
N ARG A 208 -4.69 -4.60 -16.94
CA ARG A 208 -4.91 -5.89 -17.64
C ARG A 208 -5.56 -6.97 -16.76
N LYS A 209 -5.56 -6.79 -15.46
CA LYS A 209 -6.24 -7.68 -14.51
C LYS A 209 -7.71 -7.31 -14.41
N HIS A 210 -8.58 -8.31 -14.28
CA HIS A 210 -10.04 -8.10 -14.16
C HIS A 210 -10.48 -7.46 -12.83
N TYR A 211 -9.55 -7.19 -11.92
CA TYR A 211 -9.80 -6.56 -10.62
C TYR A 211 -9.06 -5.23 -10.46
N THR A 212 -9.56 -4.39 -9.56
CA THR A 212 -8.89 -3.14 -9.21
C THR A 212 -7.64 -3.42 -8.37
N SER A 213 -6.51 -2.86 -8.79
CA SER A 213 -5.20 -3.06 -8.15
C SER A 213 -4.42 -1.76 -8.03
N GLN A 214 -3.46 -1.76 -7.10
CA GLN A 214 -2.35 -0.82 -7.11
C GLN A 214 -1.13 -1.50 -7.70
N ASN A 215 -0.36 -0.77 -8.49
CA ASN A 215 0.93 -1.22 -8.95
C ASN A 215 2.02 -0.77 -7.96
N VAL A 216 2.89 -1.69 -7.58
CA VAL A 216 4.00 -1.50 -6.63
C VAL A 216 5.27 -1.90 -7.33
N LEU A 217 6.16 -0.93 -7.57
CA LEU A 217 7.52 -1.18 -8.04
C LEU A 217 8.41 -1.48 -6.84
N ALA A 218 9.22 -2.54 -6.93
CA ALA A 218 10.22 -2.81 -5.92
C ALA A 218 11.53 -3.34 -6.52
N ALA A 219 12.63 -2.98 -5.89
CA ALA A 219 13.94 -3.56 -6.13
C ALA A 219 14.32 -4.47 -4.95
N VAL A 220 14.99 -5.57 -5.26
CA VAL A 220 15.35 -6.63 -4.30
C VAL A 220 16.79 -7.06 -4.55
N ASP A 221 17.57 -7.26 -3.50
CA ASP A 221 18.89 -7.86 -3.59
C ASP A 221 18.80 -9.40 -3.75
N PHE A 222 19.94 -10.08 -3.84
CA PHE A 222 19.97 -11.53 -4.01
C PHE A 222 19.73 -12.33 -2.71
N ASP A 223 19.63 -11.65 -1.57
CA ASP A 223 19.22 -12.21 -0.28
C ASP A 223 17.69 -12.05 -0.04
N LEU A 224 16.93 -11.66 -1.06
CA LEU A 224 15.49 -11.39 -0.99
C LEU A 224 15.10 -10.19 -0.11
N LYS A 225 16.06 -9.27 0.19
CA LYS A 225 15.77 -8.05 0.93
C LYS A 225 15.34 -6.95 -0.04
N PHE A 226 14.30 -6.22 0.33
CA PHE A 226 13.85 -5.06 -0.43
C PHE A 226 14.83 -3.91 -0.24
N THR A 227 15.36 -3.40 -1.35
CA THR A 227 16.29 -2.26 -1.40
C THR A 227 15.60 -0.96 -1.82
N TYR A 228 14.45 -1.08 -2.46
CA TYR A 228 13.58 0.04 -2.82
C TYR A 228 12.13 -0.45 -2.95
N VAL A 229 11.18 0.40 -2.56
CA VAL A 229 9.75 0.13 -2.74
C VAL A 229 9.01 1.42 -3.04
N LEU A 230 8.34 1.48 -4.18
CA LEU A 230 7.44 2.55 -4.58
C LEU A 230 6.04 2.01 -4.78
N ALA A 231 5.12 2.41 -3.92
CA ALA A 231 3.72 1.99 -3.98
C ALA A 231 2.76 3.17 -4.15
N GLY A 232 1.52 2.88 -4.54
CA GLY A 232 0.45 3.88 -4.63
C GLY A 232 0.08 4.29 -6.05
N TRP A 233 0.71 3.72 -7.07
CA TRP A 233 0.33 3.92 -8.45
C TRP A 233 -0.95 3.16 -8.81
N GLU A 234 -1.76 3.73 -9.70
CA GLU A 234 -2.93 3.07 -10.24
C GLU A 234 -2.55 1.82 -11.04
N GLY A 235 -3.34 0.75 -10.93
CA GLY A 235 -3.05 -0.54 -11.58
C GLY A 235 -3.08 -0.51 -13.12
N SER A 236 -3.57 0.56 -13.74
CA SER A 236 -3.49 0.78 -15.19
C SER A 236 -2.14 1.31 -15.67
N VAL A 237 -1.28 1.78 -14.74
CA VAL A 237 0.00 2.39 -15.11
C VAL A 237 1.04 1.31 -15.36
N HIS A 238 1.78 1.45 -16.48
CA HIS A 238 2.87 0.55 -16.84
C HIS A 238 4.09 0.72 -15.94
N ASP A 239 4.77 -0.39 -15.64
CA ASP A 239 5.95 -0.44 -14.77
C ASP A 239 7.08 0.49 -15.22
N ALA A 240 7.27 0.66 -16.54
CA ALA A 240 8.25 1.59 -17.10
C ALA A 240 7.98 3.05 -16.70
N ASN A 241 6.71 3.47 -16.61
CA ASN A 241 6.35 4.82 -16.17
C ASN A 241 6.59 5.00 -14.67
N ILE A 242 6.34 3.94 -13.88
CA ILE A 242 6.58 3.95 -12.44
C ILE A 242 8.08 4.00 -12.16
N LEU A 243 8.88 3.26 -12.93
CA LEU A 243 10.34 3.32 -12.85
C LEU A 243 10.86 4.71 -13.21
N SER A 244 10.33 5.33 -14.27
CA SER A 244 10.71 6.69 -14.64
C SER A 244 10.37 7.71 -13.54
N ASP A 245 9.21 7.56 -12.88
CA ASP A 245 8.84 8.37 -11.72
C ASP A 245 9.80 8.11 -10.54
N SER A 246 10.16 6.86 -10.28
CA SER A 246 11.03 6.49 -9.17
C SER A 246 12.44 7.08 -9.26
N MET A 247 12.92 7.40 -10.45
CA MET A 247 14.22 8.02 -10.71
C MET A 247 14.20 9.56 -10.66
N SER A 248 13.03 10.19 -10.58
CA SER A 248 12.86 11.65 -10.56
C SER A 248 12.28 12.19 -9.24
N ARG A 249 12.22 11.36 -8.23
CA ARG A 249 11.61 11.68 -6.93
C ARG A 249 12.66 12.12 -5.92
N PRO A 250 12.27 12.86 -4.87
CA PRO A 250 13.18 13.13 -3.74
C PRO A 250 13.63 11.86 -2.98
N ASP A 251 12.79 10.81 -3.00
CA ASP A 251 13.06 9.48 -2.48
C ASP A 251 13.35 8.50 -3.64
N GLU A 252 14.18 8.93 -4.59
CA GLU A 252 14.52 8.16 -5.78
C GLU A 252 15.22 6.83 -5.47
N ILE A 253 15.14 5.92 -6.44
CA ILE A 253 15.92 4.69 -6.38
C ILE A 253 17.40 5.05 -6.56
N ASN A 254 18.17 4.87 -5.50
CA ASN A 254 19.61 5.13 -5.54
C ASN A 254 20.34 3.92 -6.17
N ILE A 255 20.91 4.12 -7.35
CA ILE A 255 21.71 3.12 -8.06
C ILE A 255 23.15 3.69 -8.14
N PRO A 256 24.11 3.09 -7.45
CA PRO A 256 25.49 3.55 -7.50
C PRO A 256 26.05 3.52 -8.93
N ASP A 257 26.96 4.43 -9.25
CA ASP A 257 27.60 4.50 -10.56
C ASP A 257 28.27 3.17 -10.93
N GLY A 258 28.09 2.77 -12.19
CA GLY A 258 28.59 1.49 -12.70
C GLY A 258 27.83 0.25 -12.21
N LYS A 259 26.80 0.39 -11.38
CA LYS A 259 25.95 -0.71 -10.91
C LYS A 259 24.61 -0.72 -11.62
N PHE A 260 23.93 -1.88 -11.62
CA PHE A 260 22.63 -2.03 -12.27
C PHE A 260 21.76 -3.08 -11.60
N TYR A 261 20.44 -2.88 -11.79
CA TYR A 261 19.40 -3.87 -11.51
C TYR A 261 18.98 -4.59 -12.79
N LEU A 262 18.60 -5.87 -12.67
CA LEU A 262 17.99 -6.62 -13.76
C LEU A 262 16.50 -6.28 -13.84
N GLY A 263 16.05 -5.84 -15.00
CA GLY A 263 14.65 -5.52 -15.27
C GLY A 263 13.99 -6.49 -16.25
N ASP A 264 12.65 -6.45 -16.33
CA ASP A 264 11.91 -7.20 -17.33
C ASP A 264 12.10 -6.58 -18.75
N ALA A 265 11.75 -7.33 -19.81
CA ALA A 265 11.78 -6.86 -21.19
C ALA A 265 10.91 -5.61 -21.46
N GLY A 266 9.97 -5.30 -20.57
CA GLY A 266 9.15 -4.09 -20.60
C GLY A 266 9.91 -2.80 -20.32
N TYR A 267 11.03 -2.86 -19.62
CA TYR A 267 11.85 -1.70 -19.30
C TYR A 267 12.77 -1.28 -20.47
N ALA A 268 13.10 0.00 -20.55
CA ALA A 268 14.13 0.48 -21.45
C ALA A 268 15.53 0.19 -20.89
N CYS A 269 16.48 -0.16 -21.75
CA CYS A 269 17.89 -0.20 -21.40
C CYS A 269 18.39 1.20 -21.14
N ARG A 270 18.93 1.47 -19.96
CA ARG A 270 19.48 2.75 -19.52
C ARG A 270 20.47 2.57 -18.38
N PRO A 271 21.29 3.59 -18.05
CA PRO A 271 22.17 3.50 -16.89
C PRO A 271 21.42 3.02 -15.65
N GLY A 272 21.97 2.01 -14.97
CA GLY A 272 21.40 1.40 -13.79
C GLY A 272 20.30 0.33 -14.02
N ILE A 273 19.80 0.14 -15.25
CA ILE A 273 18.77 -0.87 -15.57
C ILE A 273 19.17 -1.69 -16.79
N LEU A 274 19.35 -2.98 -16.58
CA LEU A 274 19.68 -3.94 -17.63
C LEU A 274 18.48 -4.85 -17.92
N PRO A 275 17.71 -4.63 -19.00
CA PRO A 275 16.59 -5.47 -19.36
C PRO A 275 17.00 -6.67 -20.20
N LEU A 276 16.05 -7.58 -20.46
CA LEU A 276 16.17 -8.69 -21.39
C LEU A 276 16.16 -8.21 -22.84
N PHE A 277 16.82 -8.95 -23.73
CA PHE A 277 16.65 -8.79 -25.17
C PHE A 277 15.22 -9.14 -25.58
N ARG A 278 14.52 -8.19 -26.19
CA ARG A 278 13.16 -8.39 -26.72
C ARG A 278 13.19 -9.31 -27.94
N LYS A 279 12.06 -9.96 -28.18
CA LYS A 279 11.88 -10.90 -29.32
C LYS A 279 12.84 -12.10 -29.31
N THR A 280 13.49 -12.39 -28.20
CA THR A 280 14.42 -13.50 -28.00
C THR A 280 13.91 -14.32 -26.84
N ARG A 281 14.02 -15.65 -26.90
CA ARG A 281 13.58 -16.55 -25.81
C ARG A 281 14.20 -16.16 -24.48
N TYR A 282 13.42 -16.16 -23.40
CA TYR A 282 13.88 -15.77 -22.08
C TYR A 282 13.22 -16.53 -20.92
N HIS A 283 12.10 -17.22 -21.17
CA HIS A 283 11.47 -18.02 -20.15
C HIS A 283 12.31 -19.25 -19.84
N LEU A 284 12.59 -19.51 -18.54
CA LEU A 284 13.45 -20.62 -18.12
C LEU A 284 12.94 -21.98 -18.62
N ASN A 285 11.63 -22.15 -18.69
CA ASN A 285 10.99 -23.39 -19.17
C ASN A 285 11.25 -23.65 -20.66
N GLU A 286 11.56 -22.64 -21.45
CA GLU A 286 11.90 -22.76 -22.89
C GLU A 286 13.28 -23.39 -23.12
N PHE A 287 14.11 -23.43 -22.07
CA PHE A 287 15.46 -24.00 -22.09
C PHE A 287 15.56 -25.33 -21.33
N SER A 288 14.45 -26.03 -21.14
CA SER A 288 14.42 -27.34 -20.47
C SER A 288 14.84 -28.48 -21.40
N GLY A 289 15.39 -29.52 -20.84
CA GLY A 289 15.82 -30.72 -21.57
C GLY A 289 16.99 -30.44 -22.54
N THR A 290 16.86 -30.82 -23.78
CA THR A 290 17.86 -30.65 -24.84
C THR A 290 17.80 -29.28 -25.54
N ASN A 291 16.91 -28.39 -25.10
CA ASN A 291 16.65 -27.11 -25.77
C ASN A 291 17.60 -26.01 -25.30
N TYR A 292 18.88 -26.15 -25.60
CA TYR A 292 19.93 -25.20 -25.21
C TYR A 292 19.81 -23.84 -25.94
N PRO A 293 20.42 -22.77 -25.40
CA PRO A 293 20.53 -21.48 -26.08
C PRO A 293 21.32 -21.64 -27.41
N ARG A 294 20.78 -21.11 -28.49
CA ARG A 294 21.38 -21.17 -29.84
C ARG A 294 22.15 -19.90 -30.20
N THR A 295 21.84 -18.77 -29.55
CA THR A 295 22.46 -17.48 -29.80
C THR A 295 23.04 -16.88 -28.52
N ALA A 296 23.97 -15.94 -28.66
CA ALA A 296 24.52 -15.20 -27.53
C ALA A 296 23.42 -14.44 -26.76
N GLN A 297 22.42 -13.91 -27.46
CA GLN A 297 21.28 -13.21 -26.86
C GLN A 297 20.41 -14.15 -26.04
N GLU A 298 20.16 -15.36 -26.52
CA GLU A 298 19.43 -16.37 -25.75
C GLU A 298 20.20 -16.82 -24.52
N LEU A 299 21.52 -16.99 -24.62
CA LEU A 299 22.37 -17.32 -23.48
C LEU A 299 22.37 -16.21 -22.43
N PHE A 300 22.45 -14.96 -22.91
CA PHE A 300 22.30 -13.80 -22.01
C PHE A 300 20.94 -13.80 -21.32
N ASN A 301 19.85 -13.94 -22.07
CA ASN A 301 18.48 -13.96 -21.53
C ASN A 301 18.29 -15.10 -20.52
N LEU A 302 18.81 -16.29 -20.79
CA LEU A 302 18.77 -17.42 -19.86
C LEU A 302 19.48 -17.12 -18.54
N ARG A 303 20.70 -16.56 -18.60
CA ARG A 303 21.48 -16.19 -17.40
C ARG A 303 20.80 -15.05 -16.65
N HIS A 304 20.37 -14.03 -17.34
CA HIS A 304 19.65 -12.87 -16.81
C HIS A 304 18.35 -13.31 -16.09
N SER A 305 17.48 -14.06 -16.77
CA SER A 305 16.20 -14.55 -16.21
C SER A 305 16.43 -15.39 -14.94
N SER A 306 17.47 -16.23 -14.94
CA SER A 306 17.80 -17.06 -13.77
C SER A 306 18.22 -16.27 -12.53
N LEU A 307 18.77 -15.06 -12.69
CA LEU A 307 19.02 -14.13 -11.60
C LEU A 307 17.76 -13.32 -11.26
N ARG A 308 17.03 -12.83 -12.27
CA ARG A 308 15.84 -11.99 -12.09
C ARG A 308 14.70 -12.69 -11.32
N VAL A 309 14.60 -14.01 -11.40
CA VAL A 309 13.66 -14.80 -10.57
C VAL A 309 13.73 -14.45 -9.08
N THR A 310 14.83 -13.85 -8.63
CA THR A 310 14.97 -13.42 -7.23
C THR A 310 13.88 -12.43 -6.81
N VAL A 311 13.51 -11.45 -7.66
CA VAL A 311 12.43 -10.49 -7.33
C VAL A 311 11.06 -11.16 -7.33
N GLU A 312 10.82 -12.09 -8.24
CA GLU A 312 9.57 -12.88 -8.28
C GLU A 312 9.43 -13.75 -7.03
N ARG A 313 10.54 -14.37 -6.58
CA ARG A 313 10.58 -15.12 -5.32
C ARG A 313 10.32 -14.23 -4.11
N ALA A 314 10.89 -13.03 -4.06
CA ALA A 314 10.64 -12.08 -2.98
C ALA A 314 9.16 -11.65 -2.93
N PHE A 315 8.56 -11.36 -4.08
CA PHE A 315 7.12 -11.09 -4.17
C PHE A 315 6.26 -12.30 -3.78
N GLY A 316 6.67 -13.51 -4.19
CA GLY A 316 6.02 -14.75 -3.78
C GLY A 316 6.06 -14.94 -2.26
N ALA A 317 7.23 -14.77 -1.65
CA ALA A 317 7.40 -14.83 -0.20
C ALA A 317 6.55 -13.77 0.51
N LEU A 318 6.55 -12.52 0.02
CA LEU A 318 5.75 -11.43 0.57
C LEU A 318 4.24 -11.72 0.48
N LYS A 319 3.76 -12.26 -0.64
CA LYS A 319 2.35 -12.60 -0.84
C LYS A 319 1.91 -13.80 -0.02
N ASN A 320 2.80 -14.79 0.16
CA ASN A 320 2.53 -16.02 0.94
C ASN A 320 2.69 -15.80 2.45
N SER A 321 3.62 -14.95 2.88
CA SER A 321 3.88 -14.67 4.31
C SER A 321 2.77 -13.91 4.99
N GLY A 322 1.89 -13.28 4.23
CA GLY A 322 0.80 -12.53 4.83
C GLY A 322 -0.19 -12.04 3.80
N ALA A 323 -1.41 -12.16 4.17
CA ALA A 323 -2.47 -11.31 3.72
C ALA A 323 -2.19 -9.81 3.96
N LEU A 324 -0.95 -9.42 4.31
CA LEU A 324 -0.48 -8.06 4.55
C LEU A 324 -0.93 -7.13 3.43
N MET A 325 -0.70 -7.54 2.19
CA MET A 325 -1.08 -6.77 1.02
C MET A 325 -2.61 -6.74 0.80
N ASN A 326 -3.32 -7.81 1.13
CA ASN A 326 -4.78 -7.87 0.97
C ASN A 326 -5.55 -7.21 2.12
N THR A 327 -5.00 -7.22 3.34
CA THR A 327 -5.67 -6.67 4.54
C THR A 327 -5.59 -5.17 4.61
N CYS A 328 -4.44 -4.57 4.34
CA CYS A 328 -4.27 -3.12 4.33
C CYS A 328 -5.17 -2.45 3.28
N LEU A 329 -5.47 -3.13 2.19
CA LEU A 329 -6.28 -2.61 1.10
C LEU A 329 -7.80 -2.77 1.33
N ARG A 330 -8.21 -3.73 2.17
CA ARG A 330 -9.64 -3.90 2.52
C ARG A 330 -10.16 -2.84 3.47
N ARG A 331 -9.30 -2.15 4.21
CA ARG A 331 -9.69 -1.11 5.19
C ARG A 331 -9.20 0.25 4.75
N LYS A 332 -10.18 1.14 4.49
CA LYS A 332 -10.01 2.60 4.24
C LYS A 332 -8.57 3.05 3.97
N ARG A 333 -8.41 3.75 2.87
CA ARG A 333 -7.25 4.51 2.33
C ARG A 333 -6.05 4.85 3.25
N SER A 334 -6.19 4.73 4.59
CA SER A 334 -5.20 5.20 5.54
C SER A 334 -4.09 4.19 5.88
N SER A 335 -4.33 2.88 5.76
CA SER A 335 -3.43 1.90 6.38
C SER A 335 -2.26 1.47 5.49
N LEU A 336 -2.47 1.18 4.21
CA LEU A 336 -1.35 0.96 3.29
C LEU A 336 -0.67 2.29 2.93
N THR A 337 -1.47 3.36 2.92
CA THR A 337 -1.00 4.73 2.77
C THR A 337 -0.06 5.13 3.91
N MET A 338 -0.22 4.63 5.14
CA MET A 338 0.68 4.94 6.26
C MET A 338 1.96 4.09 6.25
N LEU A 339 1.90 2.80 5.90
CA LEU A 339 3.12 2.00 5.63
C LEU A 339 3.95 2.58 4.47
N LEU A 340 3.27 3.30 3.58
CA LEU A 340 3.80 3.84 2.34
C LEU A 340 3.62 5.38 2.27
N ALA A 341 3.18 6.03 3.36
CA ALA A 341 2.78 7.43 3.42
C ALA A 341 3.87 8.45 3.00
N PRO A 342 5.16 8.23 3.22
CA PRO A 342 6.18 9.10 2.63
C PRO A 342 6.10 9.11 1.10
N ALA A 343 5.87 7.94 0.48
CA ALA A 343 5.71 7.81 -0.97
C ALA A 343 4.42 8.46 -1.51
N MET A 344 3.33 8.52 -0.73
CA MET A 344 2.05 9.07 -1.20
C MET A 344 1.90 10.58 -1.02
N ARG A 345 2.54 11.21 -0.04
CA ARG A 345 2.60 12.69 0.03
C ARG A 345 3.22 13.25 -1.25
N SER A 346 4.28 12.61 -1.76
CA SER A 346 4.93 13.01 -2.99
C SER A 346 4.06 12.83 -4.25
N VAL A 347 3.16 11.82 -4.32
CA VAL A 347 2.24 11.66 -5.48
C VAL A 347 1.18 12.77 -5.53
N GLN A 348 0.67 13.24 -4.39
CA GLN A 348 -0.24 14.39 -4.36
C GLN A 348 0.49 15.70 -4.71
N ASP A 349 1.73 15.85 -4.26
CA ASP A 349 2.57 16.99 -4.60
C ASP A 349 3.02 16.96 -6.07
N LEU A 350 3.27 15.78 -6.64
CA LEU A 350 3.54 15.62 -8.07
C LEU A 350 2.32 15.91 -8.93
N LYS A 351 1.12 15.51 -8.53
CA LYS A 351 -0.12 15.92 -9.23
C LYS A 351 -0.32 17.43 -9.22
N LYS A 352 0.02 18.10 -8.10
CA LYS A 352 0.04 19.57 -8.01
C LYS A 352 1.14 20.17 -8.90
N ARG A 353 2.36 19.59 -8.92
CA ARG A 353 3.49 20.04 -9.77
C ARG A 353 3.20 19.80 -11.26
N LYS A 354 2.67 18.64 -11.68
CA LYS A 354 2.26 18.38 -13.07
C LYS A 354 1.19 19.36 -13.54
N LYS A 355 0.17 19.66 -12.71
CA LYS A 355 -0.83 20.70 -13.02
C LYS A 355 -0.18 22.08 -13.17
N LYS A 356 0.75 22.46 -12.29
CA LYS A 356 1.50 23.73 -12.38
C LYS A 356 2.38 23.79 -13.66
N MET A 357 3.10 22.71 -13.97
CA MET A 357 3.90 22.63 -15.20
C MET A 357 3.05 22.68 -16.48
N GLN A 358 1.92 21.97 -16.52
CA GLN A 358 0.99 22.03 -17.66
C GLN A 358 0.37 23.43 -17.81
N GLN A 359 0.07 24.12 -16.72
CA GLN A 359 -0.38 25.52 -16.77
C GLN A 359 0.71 26.46 -17.25
N GLN A 360 1.96 26.29 -16.79
CA GLN A 360 3.10 27.08 -17.27
C GLN A 360 3.41 26.82 -18.75
N GLN A 361 3.31 25.56 -19.22
CA GLN A 361 3.48 25.24 -20.65
C GLN A 361 2.35 25.83 -21.51
N LYS A 362 1.11 25.81 -21.04
CA LYS A 362 -0.01 26.47 -21.71
C LYS A 362 0.17 27.99 -21.76
N GLN A 363 0.67 28.59 -20.69
CA GLN A 363 0.99 30.03 -20.69
C GLN A 363 2.16 30.40 -21.61
N LYS A 364 3.23 29.56 -21.65
CA LYS A 364 4.34 29.77 -22.60
C LYS A 364 3.90 29.59 -24.06
N LYS A 365 3.00 28.61 -24.34
CA LYS A 365 2.43 28.46 -25.69
C LYS A 365 1.49 29.61 -26.06
N LYS A 366 0.73 30.17 -25.13
CA LYS A 366 -0.06 31.40 -25.37
C LYS A 366 0.83 32.61 -25.65
N LYS A 367 1.90 32.81 -24.89
CA LYS A 367 2.84 33.89 -25.11
C LYS A 367 3.59 33.79 -26.46
N ARG A 368 3.88 32.55 -26.95
CA ARG A 368 4.49 32.31 -28.26
C ARG A 368 3.52 32.45 -29.45
N LYS A 369 2.21 32.57 -29.23
CA LYS A 369 1.24 32.84 -30.31
C LYS A 369 0.87 34.33 -30.42
N ILE A 370 1.39 35.15 -29.52
CA ILE A 370 1.15 36.60 -29.48
C ILE A 370 2.38 37.37 -30.01
N TRP A 371 3.46 36.66 -30.29
CA TRP A 371 4.64 37.12 -31.05
C TRP A 371 4.66 36.34 -32.37
#